data_08df67960471fef369997aa62821e449
#
_entry.id   08df67960471fef369997aa62821e449
#
_cell.length_a   1.000
_cell.length_b   1.000
_cell.length_c   1.000
_cell.angle_alpha   90.00
_cell.angle_beta   90.00
_cell.angle_gamma   90.00
#
_symmetry.space_group_name_H-M   'P 1'
#
loop_
_entity.id
_entity.type
_entity.pdbx_description
1 polymer ?
#
loop_
_entity_poly.entity_id
_entity_poly.type
_entity_poly.pdbx_seq_one_letter_code
_entity_poly.pdbx_strand_id
1 'polypeptide(L)'
;MSQNPTENLRRGRRRIEEIPEIILLKDWTWDVVTKRFYLHIRVCLDHDGKDIPRVTEWFVTAETVYPFGTIAIYPSCKNSITNTFPHQSINAFEEENHLWRKGKLCVDLIDQTLGIRVPEKEPFTVDERLFWNMQRAVLWLRAAAEERLIKNGDAFELPDFPVSHIQTVFAFQEDCVSMMIWESTDERCGIARIVRRQLSSEQSIAMIRSFRSIDSQKVIYQPVWGTAIREKNYENALWIRLKEVPVINNWQVPTNLCQLKQICTNQGIDLLAILKSFAPKARDGRRHLLLVGFPIPAHIGEDSHEMTWQ
;
A
#
# COMPACT_ATOMS: atom_id res chain seq x y z
N MET A 1 26.75 2.49 -19.65
CA MET A 1 27.45 1.31 -20.22
C MET A 1 26.53 0.11 -20.01
N SER A 2 26.31 -0.71 -21.04
CA SER A 2 25.55 -1.97 -20.90
C SER A 2 26.40 -2.97 -20.14
N GLN A 3 25.83 -3.62 -19.12
CA GLN A 3 26.47 -4.73 -18.41
C GLN A 3 25.95 -6.07 -18.96
N ASN A 4 26.83 -7.06 -18.99
CA ASN A 4 26.42 -8.43 -19.31
C ASN A 4 25.95 -9.14 -18.04
N PRO A 5 24.89 -9.98 -18.14
CA PRO A 5 24.43 -10.75 -17.00
C PRO A 5 25.51 -11.74 -16.52
N THR A 6 25.59 -11.93 -15.21
CA THR A 6 26.52 -12.88 -14.61
C THR A 6 26.13 -14.32 -14.98
N GLU A 7 27.07 -15.25 -14.88
CA GLU A 7 26.77 -16.68 -15.12
C GLU A 7 25.69 -17.22 -14.18
N ASN A 8 25.69 -16.77 -12.93
CA ASN A 8 24.65 -17.14 -11.96
C ASN A 8 23.25 -16.69 -12.41
N LEU A 9 23.10 -15.47 -12.93
CA LEU A 9 21.82 -14.99 -13.47
C LEU A 9 21.38 -15.83 -14.68
N ARG A 10 22.28 -16.17 -15.59
CA ARG A 10 21.98 -17.03 -16.75
C ARG A 10 21.53 -18.44 -16.33
N ARG A 11 22.21 -19.01 -15.35
CA ARG A 11 21.85 -20.35 -14.81
C ARG A 11 20.46 -20.32 -14.16
N GLY A 12 20.23 -19.41 -13.21
CA GLY A 12 18.93 -19.32 -12.54
C GLY A 12 17.77 -19.09 -13.51
N ARG A 13 17.99 -18.33 -14.58
CA ARG A 13 16.97 -18.05 -15.59
C ARG A 13 16.55 -19.30 -16.40
N ARG A 14 17.46 -20.27 -16.62
CA ARG A 14 17.15 -21.48 -17.45
C ARG A 14 15.96 -22.25 -16.89
N ARG A 15 15.82 -22.37 -15.57
CA ARG A 15 14.73 -23.09 -14.94
C ARG A 15 13.36 -22.42 -15.04
N ILE A 16 13.30 -21.12 -15.35
CA ILE A 16 12.00 -20.45 -15.60
C ILE A 16 11.24 -21.09 -16.74
N GLU A 17 11.95 -21.61 -17.75
CA GLU A 17 11.36 -22.27 -18.90
C GLU A 17 10.66 -23.61 -18.55
N GLU A 18 10.90 -24.15 -17.34
CA GLU A 18 10.22 -25.33 -16.83
C GLU A 18 8.82 -25.02 -16.27
N ILE A 19 8.46 -23.74 -16.09
CA ILE A 19 7.15 -23.31 -15.59
C ILE A 19 6.21 -23.11 -16.79
N PRO A 20 5.19 -23.98 -16.95
CA PRO A 20 4.36 -23.99 -18.17
C PRO A 20 3.61 -22.68 -18.43
N GLU A 21 3.28 -21.94 -17.35
CA GLU A 21 2.55 -20.69 -17.43
C GLU A 21 3.42 -19.52 -17.87
N ILE A 22 4.75 -19.66 -17.92
CA ILE A 22 5.67 -18.55 -18.17
C ILE A 22 6.26 -18.64 -19.57
N ILE A 23 6.17 -17.54 -20.29
CA ILE A 23 6.83 -17.33 -21.57
C ILE A 23 7.84 -16.19 -21.42
N LEU A 24 9.10 -16.46 -21.72
CA LEU A 24 10.14 -15.44 -21.73
C LEU A 24 9.97 -14.57 -22.98
N LEU A 25 9.75 -13.28 -22.81
CA LEU A 25 9.65 -12.29 -23.88
C LEU A 25 10.99 -11.60 -24.15
N LYS A 26 11.77 -11.34 -23.11
CA LYS A 26 13.10 -10.73 -23.20
C LYS A 26 14.01 -11.26 -22.11
N ASP A 27 15.20 -11.66 -22.49
CA ASP A 27 16.22 -12.16 -21.57
C ASP A 27 16.90 -11.00 -20.79
N TRP A 28 17.73 -11.34 -19.80
CA TRP A 28 18.37 -10.42 -18.92
C TRP A 28 18.91 -9.17 -19.63
N THR A 29 18.39 -8.04 -19.24
CA THR A 29 18.77 -6.72 -19.75
C THR A 29 19.16 -5.85 -18.57
N TRP A 30 20.24 -5.09 -18.71
CA TRP A 30 20.67 -4.15 -17.69
C TRP A 30 19.84 -2.87 -17.74
N ASP A 31 19.27 -2.50 -16.62
CA ASP A 31 18.65 -1.20 -16.43
C ASP A 31 19.63 -0.24 -15.75
N VAL A 32 19.96 0.84 -16.44
CA VAL A 32 20.94 1.84 -15.97
C VAL A 32 20.38 2.74 -14.86
N VAL A 33 19.06 2.87 -14.76
CA VAL A 33 18.38 3.72 -13.78
C VAL A 33 18.36 3.01 -12.42
N THR A 34 17.82 1.80 -12.38
CA THR A 34 17.72 1.04 -11.14
C THR A 34 18.99 0.29 -10.77
N LYS A 35 19.96 0.20 -11.69
CA LYS A 35 21.20 -0.57 -11.56
C LYS A 35 20.94 -2.05 -11.24
N ARG A 36 19.95 -2.62 -11.93
CA ARG A 36 19.54 -4.03 -11.80
C ARG A 36 19.41 -4.67 -13.16
N PHE A 37 19.46 -5.98 -13.19
CA PHE A 37 19.05 -6.76 -14.36
C PHE A 37 17.54 -6.98 -14.29
N TYR A 38 16.86 -7.01 -15.45
CA TYR A 38 15.47 -7.39 -15.58
C TYR A 38 15.24 -8.42 -16.67
N LEU A 39 14.27 -9.29 -16.46
CA LEU A 39 13.61 -10.13 -17.46
C LEU A 39 12.25 -9.53 -17.80
N HIS A 40 11.78 -9.69 -19.01
CA HIS A 40 10.41 -9.45 -19.39
C HIS A 40 9.74 -10.79 -19.71
N ILE A 41 8.68 -11.11 -19.01
CA ILE A 41 7.97 -12.37 -19.10
C ILE A 41 6.47 -12.14 -19.32
N ARG A 42 5.82 -13.16 -19.85
CA ARG A 42 4.37 -13.26 -19.92
C ARG A 42 3.92 -14.43 -19.07
N VAL A 43 2.88 -14.23 -18.28
CA VAL A 43 2.22 -15.28 -17.50
C VAL A 43 0.88 -15.56 -18.13
N CYS A 44 0.59 -16.85 -18.38
CA CYS A 44 -0.65 -17.34 -18.96
C CYS A 44 -1.37 -18.23 -17.94
N LEU A 45 -2.49 -17.76 -17.41
CA LEU A 45 -3.36 -18.54 -16.51
C LEU A 45 -4.34 -19.38 -17.33
N ASP A 46 -4.94 -20.38 -16.69
CA ASP A 46 -5.93 -21.26 -17.32
C ASP A 46 -7.26 -20.55 -17.60
N HIS A 47 -7.61 -19.53 -16.81
CA HIS A 47 -8.86 -18.77 -16.92
C HIS A 47 -8.65 -17.29 -16.54
N ASP A 48 -9.59 -16.45 -16.94
CA ASP A 48 -9.66 -15.06 -16.49
C ASP A 48 -10.22 -14.97 -15.06
N GLY A 49 -9.63 -14.14 -14.23
CA GLY A 49 -10.24 -13.66 -12.99
C GLY A 49 -11.01 -12.36 -13.24
N LYS A 50 -11.78 -11.91 -12.23
CA LYS A 50 -12.58 -10.68 -12.30
C LYS A 50 -11.75 -9.46 -12.74
N ASP A 51 -10.57 -9.29 -12.15
CA ASP A 51 -9.66 -8.17 -12.40
C ASP A 51 -8.25 -8.63 -12.81
N ILE A 52 -8.08 -9.92 -13.04
CA ILE A 52 -6.83 -10.55 -13.50
C ILE A 52 -7.06 -11.14 -14.88
N PRO A 53 -6.53 -10.53 -15.96
CA PRO A 53 -6.59 -11.11 -17.29
C PRO A 53 -5.83 -12.45 -17.34
N ARG A 54 -6.35 -13.38 -18.17
CA ARG A 54 -5.70 -14.68 -18.41
C ARG A 54 -4.24 -14.55 -18.83
N VAL A 55 -3.91 -13.50 -19.55
CA VAL A 55 -2.55 -13.25 -20.06
C VAL A 55 -2.08 -11.91 -19.55
N THR A 56 -0.98 -11.89 -18.81
CA THR A 56 -0.39 -10.68 -18.23
C THR A 56 1.13 -10.65 -18.45
N GLU A 57 1.69 -9.45 -18.54
CA GLU A 57 3.14 -9.26 -18.73
C GLU A 57 3.77 -8.67 -17.47
N TRP A 58 4.99 -9.12 -17.16
CA TRP A 58 5.68 -8.82 -15.91
C TRP A 58 7.15 -8.58 -16.12
N PHE A 59 7.73 -7.75 -15.28
CA PHE A 59 9.17 -7.52 -15.20
C PHE A 59 9.70 -8.13 -13.90
N VAL A 60 10.72 -8.97 -14.04
CA VAL A 60 11.42 -9.60 -12.92
C VAL A 60 12.78 -8.96 -12.79
N THR A 61 13.06 -8.29 -11.69
CA THR A 61 14.35 -7.64 -11.46
C THR A 61 15.21 -8.44 -10.50
N ALA A 62 16.51 -8.47 -10.72
CA ALA A 62 17.47 -9.10 -9.84
C ALA A 62 18.76 -8.25 -9.74
N GLU A 63 19.39 -8.31 -8.58
CA GLU A 63 20.68 -7.66 -8.32
C GLU A 63 21.84 -8.45 -8.91
N THR A 64 22.96 -7.77 -9.12
CA THR A 64 24.19 -8.35 -9.68
C THR A 64 24.81 -9.46 -8.82
N VAL A 65 24.49 -9.47 -7.52
CA VAL A 65 24.98 -10.43 -6.53
C VAL A 65 24.14 -11.72 -6.44
N TYR A 66 23.22 -11.93 -7.40
CA TYR A 66 22.41 -13.15 -7.46
C TYR A 66 23.30 -14.42 -7.29
N PRO A 67 22.91 -15.43 -6.50
CA PRO A 67 21.57 -15.67 -5.92
C PRO A 67 21.27 -14.89 -4.63
N PHE A 68 22.12 -14.02 -4.18
CA PHE A 68 21.85 -13.12 -3.06
C PHE A 68 21.19 -11.83 -3.55
N GLY A 69 20.87 -10.92 -2.63
CA GLY A 69 20.20 -9.67 -2.96
C GLY A 69 18.70 -9.83 -3.22
N THR A 70 18.08 -8.78 -3.76
CA THR A 70 16.63 -8.71 -3.95
C THR A 70 16.23 -9.25 -5.32
N ILE A 71 15.20 -10.12 -5.35
CA ILE A 71 14.39 -10.41 -6.53
C ILE A 71 13.06 -9.68 -6.34
N ALA A 72 12.57 -8.99 -7.37
CA ALA A 72 11.29 -8.32 -7.30
C ALA A 72 10.53 -8.48 -8.62
N ILE A 73 9.20 -8.62 -8.53
CA ILE A 73 8.31 -8.91 -9.66
C ILE A 73 7.31 -7.78 -9.73
N TYR A 74 7.26 -7.09 -10.87
CA TYR A 74 6.46 -5.90 -11.10
C TYR A 74 5.53 -6.08 -12.30
N PRO A 75 4.28 -5.56 -12.26
CA PRO A 75 3.41 -5.52 -13.42
C PRO A 75 4.03 -4.66 -14.53
N SER A 76 3.94 -5.12 -15.76
CA SER A 76 4.27 -4.30 -16.93
C SER A 76 3.34 -3.08 -17.01
N CYS A 77 3.83 -1.95 -17.53
CA CYS A 77 2.96 -0.81 -17.86
C CYS A 77 1.96 -1.13 -18.95
N LYS A 78 2.21 -2.18 -19.75
CA LYS A 78 1.34 -2.66 -20.84
C LYS A 78 0.97 -4.11 -20.56
N ASN A 79 -0.27 -4.47 -20.91
CA ASN A 79 -0.75 -5.86 -20.87
C ASN A 79 -0.61 -6.51 -19.48
N SER A 80 -0.84 -5.76 -18.39
CA SER A 80 -0.80 -6.29 -17.05
C SER A 80 -1.92 -5.74 -16.17
N ILE A 81 -1.92 -6.11 -14.90
CA ILE A 81 -2.90 -5.60 -13.92
C ILE A 81 -2.65 -4.12 -13.63
N THR A 82 -3.72 -3.37 -13.41
CA THR A 82 -3.68 -1.94 -13.10
C THR A 82 -4.15 -1.61 -11.69
N ASN A 83 -4.94 -2.49 -11.08
CA ASN A 83 -5.40 -2.38 -9.70
C ASN A 83 -4.32 -2.86 -8.72
N THR A 84 -4.39 -2.39 -7.48
CA THR A 84 -3.60 -2.94 -6.38
C THR A 84 -4.41 -4.07 -5.73
N PHE A 85 -3.76 -5.16 -5.44
CA PHE A 85 -4.34 -6.33 -4.76
C PHE A 85 -3.74 -6.46 -3.34
N PRO A 86 -4.35 -7.25 -2.47
CA PRO A 86 -3.72 -7.65 -1.20
C PRO A 86 -2.35 -8.25 -1.45
N HIS A 87 -1.42 -8.02 -0.52
CA HIS A 87 -0.04 -8.50 -0.63
C HIS A 87 0.68 -8.02 -1.91
N GLN A 88 0.38 -6.80 -2.29
CA GLN A 88 1.05 -6.09 -3.37
C GLN A 88 1.30 -4.64 -2.94
N SER A 89 2.49 -4.12 -3.21
CA SER A 89 2.73 -2.67 -3.06
C SER A 89 1.80 -1.88 -3.98
N ILE A 90 1.56 -0.59 -3.65
CA ILE A 90 0.68 0.25 -4.45
C ILE A 90 1.03 0.17 -5.95
N ASN A 91 0.08 -0.26 -6.77
CA ASN A 91 0.27 -0.46 -8.20
C ASN A 91 0.13 0.86 -8.98
N ALA A 92 0.97 1.84 -8.62
CA ALA A 92 0.98 3.15 -9.24
C ALA A 92 1.83 3.17 -10.52
N PHE A 93 1.45 4.07 -11.42
CA PHE A 93 2.27 4.43 -12.57
C PHE A 93 3.34 5.43 -12.12
N GLU A 94 4.61 5.24 -12.46
CA GLU A 94 5.67 6.08 -11.95
C GLU A 94 5.98 7.28 -12.86
N GLU A 95 6.30 7.02 -14.12
CA GLU A 95 6.61 8.03 -15.14
C GLU A 95 6.39 7.47 -16.54
N GLU A 96 6.23 8.33 -17.55
CA GLU A 96 5.92 7.94 -18.94
C GLU A 96 6.94 6.98 -19.59
N ASN A 97 8.17 6.91 -19.10
CA ASN A 97 9.24 6.09 -19.68
C ASN A 97 9.60 4.82 -18.89
N HIS A 98 8.88 4.53 -17.79
CA HIS A 98 9.11 3.28 -17.05
C HIS A 98 8.48 2.08 -17.77
N LEU A 99 9.19 0.95 -17.75
CA LEU A 99 8.73 -0.30 -18.36
C LEU A 99 7.68 -1.01 -17.50
N TRP A 100 7.76 -0.84 -16.17
CA TRP A 100 6.90 -1.49 -15.17
C TRP A 100 6.30 -0.49 -14.19
N ARG A 101 5.24 -0.92 -13.51
CA ARG A 101 4.53 -0.19 -12.46
C ARG A 101 5.16 -0.45 -11.10
N LYS A 102 4.86 0.36 -10.08
CA LYS A 102 5.40 0.18 -8.70
C LYS A 102 4.89 -1.05 -7.96
N GLY A 103 3.83 -1.67 -8.41
CA GLY A 103 3.11 -2.77 -7.76
C GLY A 103 3.91 -4.06 -7.60
N LYS A 104 4.96 -4.02 -6.77
CA LYS A 104 5.75 -5.21 -6.44
C LYS A 104 4.88 -6.27 -5.79
N LEU A 105 4.95 -7.51 -6.29
CA LEU A 105 4.30 -8.65 -5.64
C LEU A 105 5.05 -9.05 -4.37
N CYS A 106 4.32 -9.33 -3.30
CA CYS A 106 4.81 -10.05 -2.14
C CYS A 106 4.63 -11.54 -2.40
N VAL A 107 5.70 -12.22 -2.79
CA VAL A 107 5.70 -13.66 -3.04
C VAL A 107 6.04 -14.48 -1.80
N ASP A 108 6.44 -13.82 -0.71
CA ASP A 108 6.71 -14.44 0.59
C ASP A 108 5.44 -14.47 1.46
N LEU A 109 4.36 -14.96 0.87
CA LEU A 109 3.07 -15.14 1.51
C LEU A 109 3.02 -16.42 2.32
N ILE A 110 2.03 -16.48 3.23
CA ILE A 110 1.68 -17.70 3.93
C ILE A 110 1.34 -18.77 2.88
N ASP A 111 2.03 -19.91 2.95
CA ASP A 111 1.91 -20.99 1.97
C ASP A 111 0.46 -21.45 1.75
N GLN A 112 -0.37 -21.42 2.80
CA GLN A 112 -1.80 -21.76 2.70
C GLN A 112 -2.58 -20.83 1.78
N THR A 113 -2.26 -19.51 1.74
CA THR A 113 -2.90 -18.53 0.83
C THR A 113 -2.57 -18.87 -0.62
N LEU A 114 -1.37 -19.32 -0.88
CA LEU A 114 -0.93 -19.76 -2.20
C LEU A 114 -1.38 -21.19 -2.54
N GLY A 115 -2.03 -21.90 -1.61
CA GLY A 115 -2.45 -23.30 -1.79
C GLY A 115 -1.30 -24.32 -1.61
N ILE A 116 -0.18 -23.90 -1.04
CA ILE A 116 0.97 -24.76 -0.74
C ILE A 116 0.70 -25.53 0.55
N ARG A 117 0.76 -26.85 0.51
CA ARG A 117 0.48 -27.72 1.67
C ARG A 117 1.66 -27.91 2.59
N VAL A 118 2.87 -27.88 2.05
CA VAL A 118 4.12 -28.08 2.79
C VAL A 118 4.89 -26.75 2.75
N PRO A 119 5.16 -26.13 3.90
CA PRO A 119 5.90 -24.88 3.96
C PRO A 119 7.28 -25.01 3.31
N GLU A 120 7.59 -24.11 2.40
CA GLU A 120 8.88 -24.03 1.72
C GLU A 120 9.55 -22.70 2.02
N LYS A 121 10.79 -22.75 2.47
CA LYS A 121 11.62 -21.56 2.64
C LYS A 121 12.25 -21.15 1.30
N GLU A 122 12.42 -19.86 1.09
CA GLU A 122 13.15 -19.36 -0.09
C GLU A 122 14.54 -19.98 -0.17
N PRO A 123 14.87 -20.70 -1.25
CA PRO A 123 16.20 -21.26 -1.43
C PRO A 123 17.16 -20.15 -1.87
N PHE A 124 18.42 -20.19 -1.38
CA PHE A 124 19.46 -19.26 -1.80
C PHE A 124 20.50 -19.89 -2.74
N THR A 125 20.08 -20.92 -3.48
CA THR A 125 20.90 -21.56 -4.52
C THR A 125 20.69 -20.90 -5.86
N VAL A 126 21.70 -20.96 -6.73
CA VAL A 126 21.66 -20.31 -8.05
C VAL A 126 20.52 -20.84 -8.92
N ASP A 127 20.30 -22.15 -8.90
CA ASP A 127 19.34 -22.79 -9.81
C ASP A 127 17.90 -22.74 -9.29
N GLU A 128 17.69 -22.67 -7.95
CA GLU A 128 16.37 -22.78 -7.36
C GLU A 128 15.69 -21.44 -7.04
N ARG A 129 16.46 -20.42 -6.66
CA ARG A 129 15.90 -19.21 -6.07
C ARG A 129 14.96 -18.46 -7.01
N LEU A 130 15.37 -18.25 -8.25
CA LEU A 130 14.54 -17.55 -9.23
C LEU A 130 13.32 -18.37 -9.63
N PHE A 131 13.50 -19.70 -9.80
CA PHE A 131 12.42 -20.64 -10.07
C PHE A 131 11.34 -20.60 -8.98
N TRP A 132 11.76 -20.68 -7.72
CA TRP A 132 10.87 -20.58 -6.56
C TRP A 132 10.07 -19.27 -6.54
N ASN A 133 10.74 -18.12 -6.73
CA ASN A 133 10.05 -16.82 -6.79
C ASN A 133 9.01 -16.77 -7.93
N MET A 134 9.35 -17.35 -9.07
CA MET A 134 8.46 -17.37 -10.24
C MET A 134 7.26 -18.29 -10.07
N GLN A 135 7.45 -19.48 -9.50
CA GLN A 135 6.34 -20.36 -9.14
C GLN A 135 5.36 -19.68 -8.17
N ARG A 136 5.89 -19.03 -7.14
CA ARG A 136 5.04 -18.32 -6.16
C ARG A 136 4.32 -17.13 -6.79
N ALA A 137 4.92 -16.43 -7.74
CA ALA A 137 4.24 -15.39 -8.49
C ALA A 137 3.06 -15.93 -9.32
N VAL A 138 3.21 -17.08 -9.97
CA VAL A 138 2.10 -17.74 -10.67
C VAL A 138 0.99 -18.14 -9.70
N LEU A 139 1.34 -18.72 -8.54
CA LEU A 139 0.39 -19.08 -7.50
C LEU A 139 -0.33 -17.86 -6.93
N TRP A 140 0.40 -16.73 -6.74
CA TRP A 140 -0.19 -15.46 -6.32
C TRP A 140 -1.21 -14.97 -7.35
N LEU A 141 -0.88 -15.00 -8.63
CA LEU A 141 -1.80 -14.59 -9.70
C LEU A 141 -3.05 -15.47 -9.77
N ARG A 142 -2.92 -16.77 -9.57
CA ARG A 142 -4.07 -17.69 -9.45
C ARG A 142 -4.93 -17.35 -8.23
N ALA A 143 -4.32 -17.14 -7.07
CA ALA A 143 -5.04 -16.77 -5.86
C ALA A 143 -5.76 -15.40 -6.01
N ALA A 144 -5.13 -14.44 -6.71
CA ALA A 144 -5.75 -13.16 -7.05
C ALA A 144 -6.94 -13.33 -8.01
N ALA A 145 -6.79 -14.13 -9.06
CA ALA A 145 -7.86 -14.41 -10.01
C ALA A 145 -9.07 -15.11 -9.38
N GLU A 146 -8.84 -15.91 -8.36
CA GLU A 146 -9.85 -16.65 -7.59
C GLU A 146 -10.34 -15.89 -6.34
N GLU A 147 -9.97 -14.63 -6.18
CA GLU A 147 -10.32 -13.78 -5.01
C GLU A 147 -9.94 -14.42 -3.65
N ARG A 148 -8.82 -15.16 -3.58
CA ARG A 148 -8.36 -15.93 -2.41
C ARG A 148 -7.13 -15.35 -1.70
N LEU A 149 -6.69 -14.14 -2.08
CA LEU A 149 -5.52 -13.52 -1.43
C LEU A 149 -5.79 -13.15 0.02
N ILE A 150 -7.03 -12.95 0.40
CA ILE A 150 -7.46 -12.67 1.79
C ILE A 150 -8.56 -13.65 2.17
N LYS A 151 -8.50 -14.17 3.39
CA LYS A 151 -9.53 -15.03 3.99
C LYS A 151 -9.88 -14.52 5.39
N ASN A 152 -11.10 -14.86 5.83
CA ASN A 152 -11.48 -14.64 7.23
C ASN A 152 -10.51 -15.36 8.17
N GLY A 153 -10.03 -14.63 9.19
CA GLY A 153 -9.02 -15.11 10.13
C GLY A 153 -7.57 -14.83 9.74
N ASP A 154 -7.29 -14.33 8.53
CA ASP A 154 -5.95 -13.84 8.18
C ASP A 154 -5.65 -12.55 8.97
N ALA A 155 -4.39 -12.33 9.34
CA ALA A 155 -3.97 -11.08 9.94
C ALA A 155 -4.29 -9.90 9.00
N PHE A 156 -4.83 -8.82 9.57
CA PHE A 156 -5.14 -7.64 8.76
C PHE A 156 -3.85 -6.96 8.29
N GLU A 157 -3.70 -6.81 6.99
CA GLU A 157 -2.60 -6.07 6.37
C GLU A 157 -3.12 -4.71 5.89
N LEU A 158 -2.53 -3.62 6.41
CA LEU A 158 -2.91 -2.27 5.99
C LEU A 158 -2.55 -2.06 4.52
N PRO A 159 -3.49 -1.56 3.67
CA PRO A 159 -3.15 -1.21 2.30
C PRO A 159 -2.02 -0.17 2.23
N ASP A 160 -1.15 -0.28 1.24
CA ASP A 160 -0.13 0.72 0.98
C ASP A 160 -0.76 2.05 0.57
N PHE A 161 -0.41 3.13 1.28
CA PHE A 161 -0.80 4.50 0.92
C PHE A 161 0.32 5.19 0.16
N PRO A 162 -0.03 6.11 -0.79
CA PRO A 162 0.99 6.88 -1.52
C PRO A 162 1.87 7.68 -0.56
N VAL A 163 3.17 7.51 -0.66
CA VAL A 163 4.13 8.26 0.15
C VAL A 163 4.32 9.65 -0.46
N SER A 164 4.15 10.71 0.35
CA SER A 164 4.49 12.07 -0.05
C SER A 164 6.01 12.26 -0.09
N HIS A 165 6.48 13.11 -1.03
CA HIS A 165 7.89 13.55 -1.05
C HIS A 165 8.26 14.37 0.20
N ILE A 166 7.27 14.95 0.89
CA ILE A 166 7.46 15.62 2.19
C ILE A 166 7.36 14.56 3.26
N GLN A 167 8.49 14.18 3.84
CA GLN A 167 8.54 13.20 4.92
C GLN A 167 8.02 13.82 6.24
N THR A 168 6.70 13.86 6.37
CA THR A 168 6.04 14.18 7.63
C THR A 168 5.54 12.90 8.26
N VAL A 169 6.09 12.56 9.41
CA VAL A 169 5.61 11.45 10.23
C VAL A 169 4.47 11.95 11.09
N PHE A 170 3.32 11.28 11.03
CA PHE A 170 2.21 11.55 11.93
C PHE A 170 2.36 10.73 13.21
N ALA A 171 2.25 11.41 14.34
CA ALA A 171 2.15 10.77 15.64
C ALA A 171 0.72 10.93 16.16
N PHE A 172 0.04 9.81 16.32
CA PHE A 172 -1.27 9.67 16.95
C PHE A 172 -1.20 8.58 18.01
N GLN A 173 -2.15 8.57 18.92
CA GLN A 173 -2.29 7.50 19.91
C GLN A 173 -3.69 6.93 19.75
N GLU A 174 -3.73 5.65 19.47
CA GLU A 174 -4.96 4.87 19.39
C GLU A 174 -4.77 3.57 20.18
N ASP A 175 -5.81 3.18 20.90
CA ASP A 175 -5.89 1.98 21.70
C ASP A 175 -7.36 1.61 21.94
N CYS A 176 -7.64 0.59 22.70
CA CYS A 176 -9.01 0.16 22.98
C CYS A 176 -9.85 1.26 23.69
N VAL A 177 -9.22 2.16 24.44
CA VAL A 177 -9.91 3.26 25.14
C VAL A 177 -10.32 4.33 24.12
N SER A 178 -9.42 4.73 23.22
CA SER A 178 -9.75 5.67 22.15
C SER A 178 -10.82 5.10 21.21
N MET A 179 -10.76 3.80 20.92
CA MET A 179 -11.78 3.15 20.08
C MET A 179 -13.18 3.27 20.71
N MET A 180 -13.34 3.02 22.01
CA MET A 180 -14.61 3.23 22.72
C MET A 180 -15.13 4.67 22.60
N ILE A 181 -14.24 5.67 22.61
CA ILE A 181 -14.61 7.08 22.40
C ILE A 181 -15.11 7.28 20.98
N TRP A 182 -14.40 6.73 19.98
CA TRP A 182 -14.79 6.82 18.58
C TRP A 182 -16.13 6.12 18.28
N GLU A 183 -16.41 5.01 18.91
CA GLU A 183 -17.69 4.30 18.81
C GLU A 183 -18.84 5.06 19.45
N SER A 184 -18.57 5.77 20.55
CA SER A 184 -19.59 6.53 21.30
C SER A 184 -19.95 7.87 20.66
N THR A 185 -19.23 8.33 19.64
CA THR A 185 -19.49 9.62 18.98
C THR A 185 -20.09 9.46 17.58
N ASP A 186 -21.11 10.27 17.27
CA ASP A 186 -21.69 10.39 15.93
C ASP A 186 -20.86 11.27 15.00
N GLU A 187 -19.86 11.99 15.53
CA GLU A 187 -19.03 12.89 14.75
C GLU A 187 -18.16 12.13 13.73
N ARG A 188 -18.32 12.50 12.46
CA ARG A 188 -17.63 11.89 11.33
C ARG A 188 -16.55 12.78 10.73
N CYS A 189 -16.46 14.04 11.18
CA CYS A 189 -15.47 15.00 10.72
C CYS A 189 -15.25 16.10 11.75
N GLY A 190 -14.13 16.80 11.65
CA GLY A 190 -13.85 17.90 12.55
C GLY A 190 -12.46 18.49 12.35
N ILE A 191 -11.96 19.17 13.37
CA ILE A 191 -10.67 19.83 13.36
C ILE A 191 -9.70 19.09 14.28
N ALA A 192 -8.58 18.65 13.76
CA ALA A 192 -7.45 18.19 14.54
C ALA A 192 -6.51 19.35 14.80
N ARG A 193 -6.12 19.57 16.07
CA ARG A 193 -5.02 20.45 16.44
C ARG A 193 -3.73 19.68 16.38
N ILE A 194 -2.80 20.17 15.57
CA ILE A 194 -1.51 19.50 15.32
C ILE A 194 -0.38 20.41 15.73
N VAL A 195 0.60 19.86 16.42
CA VAL A 195 1.87 20.52 16.70
C VAL A 195 2.92 19.90 15.80
N ARG A 196 3.50 20.73 14.92
CA ARG A 196 4.54 20.28 14.00
C ARG A 196 5.91 20.65 14.57
N ARG A 197 6.81 19.66 14.55
CA ARG A 197 8.23 19.86 14.87
C ARG A 197 9.10 19.46 13.70
N GLN A 198 9.95 20.39 13.27
CA GLN A 198 10.94 20.11 12.25
C GLN A 198 12.09 19.30 12.87
N LEU A 199 12.46 18.20 12.26
CA LEU A 199 13.59 17.36 12.66
C LEU A 199 14.83 17.65 11.83
N SER A 200 14.64 17.93 10.52
CA SER A 200 15.69 18.30 9.58
C SER A 200 15.09 19.21 8.49
N SER A 201 15.87 19.60 7.48
CA SER A 201 15.36 20.35 6.32
C SER A 201 14.23 19.64 5.58
N GLU A 202 14.21 18.30 5.61
CA GLU A 202 13.29 17.47 4.82
C GLU A 202 12.30 16.66 5.66
N GLN A 203 12.52 16.56 6.97
CA GLN A 203 11.74 15.71 7.87
C GLN A 203 11.04 16.51 8.96
N SER A 204 9.78 16.22 9.20
CA SER A 204 9.01 16.79 10.30
C SER A 204 8.14 15.74 10.99
N ILE A 205 7.84 15.97 12.27
CA ILE A 205 6.82 15.21 13.01
C ILE A 205 5.62 16.11 13.22
N ALA A 206 4.43 15.61 12.89
CA ALA A 206 3.15 16.22 13.18
C ALA A 206 2.44 15.42 14.28
N MET A 207 2.43 15.96 15.50
CA MET A 207 1.79 15.33 16.66
C MET A 207 0.35 15.81 16.80
N ILE A 208 -0.60 14.90 16.84
CA ILE A 208 -1.99 15.25 17.06
C ILE A 208 -2.18 15.58 18.55
N ARG A 209 -2.59 16.81 18.83
CA ARG A 209 -2.88 17.28 20.19
C ARG A 209 -4.31 16.96 20.64
N SER A 210 -5.29 17.13 19.74
CA SER A 210 -6.69 16.84 20.02
C SER A 210 -7.51 16.78 18.75
N PHE A 211 -8.55 15.96 18.76
CA PHE A 211 -9.62 15.93 17.78
C PHE A 211 -10.82 16.70 18.34
N ARG A 212 -11.45 17.52 17.52
CA ARG A 212 -12.53 18.42 17.91
C ARG A 212 -13.67 18.40 16.88
N SER A 213 -14.87 18.65 17.36
CA SER A 213 -16.02 18.92 16.47
C SER A 213 -15.73 20.15 15.59
N ILE A 214 -16.24 20.15 14.35
CA ILE A 214 -16.01 21.25 13.41
C ILE A 214 -16.76 22.52 13.83
N ASP A 215 -17.97 22.39 14.40
CA ASP A 215 -18.82 23.51 14.71
C ASP A 215 -18.65 23.98 16.16
N SER A 216 -18.81 23.10 17.11
CA SER A 216 -18.78 23.43 18.55
C SER A 216 -17.38 23.61 19.13
N GLN A 217 -16.34 23.19 18.40
CA GLN A 217 -14.96 23.11 18.90
C GLN A 217 -14.79 22.25 20.17
N LYS A 218 -15.82 21.47 20.53
CA LYS A 218 -15.77 20.53 21.64
C LYS A 218 -14.68 19.49 21.38
N VAL A 219 -13.88 19.16 22.40
CA VAL A 219 -12.91 18.07 22.34
C VAL A 219 -13.64 16.75 22.30
N ILE A 220 -13.40 15.96 21.29
CA ILE A 220 -13.92 14.60 21.14
C ILE A 220 -12.93 13.62 21.74
N TYR A 221 -11.67 13.71 21.28
CA TYR A 221 -10.59 12.88 21.77
C TYR A 221 -9.30 13.69 21.94
N GLN A 222 -8.57 13.40 22.99
CA GLN A 222 -7.27 14.00 23.26
C GLN A 222 -6.27 12.92 23.68
N PRO A 223 -5.24 12.65 22.87
CA PRO A 223 -4.14 11.77 23.25
C PRO A 223 -3.50 12.18 24.57
N VAL A 224 -2.92 11.23 25.30
CA VAL A 224 -2.30 11.50 26.62
C VAL A 224 -1.22 12.58 26.52
N TRP A 225 -0.39 12.56 25.48
CA TRP A 225 0.61 13.60 25.25
C TRP A 225 0.03 14.98 24.90
N GLY A 226 -1.23 15.04 24.44
CA GLY A 226 -1.88 16.29 24.07
C GLY A 226 -1.97 17.29 25.23
N THR A 227 -2.01 16.82 26.47
CA THR A 227 -1.94 17.65 27.68
C THR A 227 -0.51 18.06 28.01
N ALA A 228 0.49 17.25 27.66
CA ALA A 228 1.90 17.51 27.90
C ALA A 228 2.52 18.45 26.84
N ILE A 229 1.91 18.61 25.69
CA ILE A 229 2.36 19.55 24.66
C ILE A 229 2.02 20.98 25.08
N ARG A 230 3.03 21.72 25.52
CA ARG A 230 2.90 23.10 26.03
C ARG A 230 2.94 24.18 24.96
N GLU A 231 3.22 23.82 23.70
CA GLU A 231 3.25 24.77 22.59
C GLU A 231 1.89 25.45 22.43
N LYS A 232 1.92 26.78 22.39
CA LYS A 232 0.72 27.59 22.13
C LYS A 232 0.36 27.64 20.65
N ASN A 233 1.35 27.40 19.77
CA ASN A 233 1.17 27.40 18.33
C ASN A 233 0.79 26.00 17.87
N TYR A 234 -0.36 25.88 17.26
CA TYR A 234 -0.85 24.67 16.63
C TYR A 234 -1.39 24.99 15.23
N GLU A 235 -1.34 24.01 14.36
CA GLU A 235 -1.98 24.04 13.05
C GLU A 235 -3.33 23.34 13.14
N ASN A 236 -4.30 23.82 12.36
CA ASN A 236 -5.56 23.12 12.17
C ASN A 236 -5.43 22.18 10.98
N ALA A 237 -5.82 20.93 11.17
CA ALA A 237 -6.03 19.95 10.11
C ALA A 237 -7.50 19.56 10.07
N LEU A 238 -8.00 19.20 8.91
CA LEU A 238 -9.29 18.56 8.81
C LEU A 238 -9.14 17.07 9.13
N TRP A 239 -10.04 16.49 9.93
CA TRP A 239 -10.12 15.05 10.08
C TRP A 239 -11.49 14.54 9.61
N ILE A 240 -11.47 13.35 9.01
CA ILE A 240 -12.65 12.61 8.56
C ILE A 240 -12.52 11.18 9.06
N ARG A 241 -13.60 10.65 9.65
CA ARG A 241 -13.67 9.27 10.12
C ARG A 241 -14.54 8.43 9.19
N LEU A 242 -13.94 7.48 8.54
CA LEU A 242 -14.61 6.46 7.74
C LEU A 242 -15.11 5.32 8.64
N LYS A 243 -16.07 4.54 8.17
CA LYS A 243 -16.57 3.33 8.83
C LYS A 243 -15.76 2.09 8.48
N GLU A 244 -15.10 2.14 7.33
CA GLU A 244 -14.39 1.02 6.73
C GLU A 244 -13.10 1.51 6.08
N VAL A 245 -12.19 0.58 5.83
CA VAL A 245 -10.93 0.83 5.12
C VAL A 245 -11.20 1.53 3.78
N PRO A 246 -10.46 2.60 3.43
CA PRO A 246 -10.71 3.38 2.22
C PRO A 246 -10.17 2.68 0.96
N VAL A 247 -10.76 1.58 0.56
CA VAL A 247 -10.42 0.89 -0.69
C VAL A 247 -11.44 1.15 -1.79
N ILE A 248 -10.97 1.33 -3.02
CA ILE A 248 -11.81 1.57 -4.20
C ILE A 248 -12.14 0.25 -4.87
N ASN A 249 -11.11 -0.53 -5.19
CA ASN A 249 -11.18 -1.82 -5.83
C ASN A 249 -10.13 -2.73 -5.18
N ASN A 250 -10.45 -3.98 -4.97
CA ASN A 250 -9.54 -4.93 -4.33
C ASN A 250 -8.86 -4.34 -3.09
N TRP A 251 -7.60 -3.91 -3.19
CA TRP A 251 -6.82 -3.28 -2.12
C TRP A 251 -6.29 -1.88 -2.51
N GLN A 252 -6.88 -1.28 -3.54
CA GLN A 252 -6.49 0.03 -4.06
C GLN A 252 -7.02 1.16 -3.18
N VAL A 253 -6.14 1.91 -2.55
CA VAL A 253 -6.49 3.13 -1.80
C VAL A 253 -6.67 4.34 -2.74
N PRO A 254 -7.35 5.40 -2.31
CA PRO A 254 -7.49 6.62 -3.10
C PRO A 254 -6.13 7.32 -3.25
N THR A 255 -5.79 7.70 -4.48
CA THR A 255 -4.56 8.42 -4.81
C THR A 255 -4.81 9.89 -5.17
N ASN A 256 -6.08 10.28 -5.27
CA ASN A 256 -6.49 11.64 -5.58
C ASN A 256 -7.83 12.02 -4.91
N LEU A 257 -8.14 13.32 -4.91
CA LEU A 257 -9.33 13.84 -4.24
C LEU A 257 -10.66 13.32 -4.81
N CYS A 258 -10.71 13.02 -6.12
CA CYS A 258 -11.93 12.47 -6.73
C CYS A 258 -12.24 11.07 -6.21
N GLN A 259 -11.22 10.23 -6.10
CA GLN A 259 -11.34 8.89 -5.55
C GLN A 259 -11.69 8.92 -4.06
N LEU A 260 -11.04 9.79 -3.28
CA LEU A 260 -11.39 9.99 -1.87
C LEU A 260 -12.82 10.48 -1.70
N LYS A 261 -13.28 11.42 -2.55
CA LYS A 261 -14.68 11.87 -2.55
C LYS A 261 -15.65 10.71 -2.79
N GLN A 262 -15.35 9.84 -3.74
CA GLN A 262 -16.18 8.67 -4.04
C GLN A 262 -16.28 7.75 -2.82
N ILE A 263 -15.16 7.43 -2.16
CA ILE A 263 -15.14 6.63 -0.93
C ILE A 263 -15.97 7.29 0.18
N CYS A 264 -15.77 8.58 0.40
CA CYS A 264 -16.55 9.35 1.38
C CYS A 264 -18.06 9.27 1.08
N THR A 265 -18.45 9.46 -0.19
CA THR A 265 -19.85 9.38 -0.62
C THR A 265 -20.43 7.99 -0.39
N ASN A 266 -19.70 6.93 -0.73
CA ASN A 266 -20.13 5.53 -0.52
C ASN A 266 -20.37 5.23 0.98
N GLN A 267 -19.63 5.91 1.85
CA GLN A 267 -19.77 5.79 3.31
C GLN A 267 -20.65 6.86 3.95
N GLY A 268 -21.43 7.61 3.16
CA GLY A 268 -22.39 8.61 3.63
C GLY A 268 -21.77 9.91 4.13
N ILE A 269 -20.59 10.30 3.61
CA ILE A 269 -19.87 11.54 3.95
C ILE A 269 -19.84 12.47 2.74
N ASP A 270 -20.36 13.69 2.88
CA ASP A 270 -20.18 14.74 1.87
C ASP A 270 -18.86 15.49 2.08
N LEU A 271 -17.79 14.99 1.45
CA LEU A 271 -16.46 15.57 1.54
C LEU A 271 -16.43 17.04 1.09
N LEU A 272 -17.19 17.43 0.07
CA LEU A 272 -17.16 18.80 -0.42
C LEU A 272 -17.83 19.79 0.53
N ALA A 273 -18.93 19.39 1.16
CA ALA A 273 -19.58 20.21 2.20
C ALA A 273 -18.64 20.39 3.40
N ILE A 274 -17.95 19.33 3.81
CA ILE A 274 -16.96 19.38 4.91
C ILE A 274 -15.80 20.30 4.57
N LEU A 275 -15.21 20.20 3.36
CA LEU A 275 -14.13 21.08 2.91
C LEU A 275 -14.56 22.54 2.87
N LYS A 276 -15.79 22.83 2.41
CA LYS A 276 -16.35 24.20 2.43
C LYS A 276 -16.50 24.74 3.85
N SER A 277 -16.94 23.91 4.79
CA SER A 277 -17.08 24.28 6.21
C SER A 277 -15.73 24.51 6.89
N PHE A 278 -14.70 23.80 6.48
CA PHE A 278 -13.34 23.93 7.00
C PHE A 278 -12.59 25.15 6.43
N ALA A 279 -12.80 25.48 5.15
CA ALA A 279 -12.07 26.53 4.44
C ALA A 279 -11.99 27.90 5.16
N PRO A 280 -13.05 28.42 5.83
CA PRO A 280 -12.95 29.64 6.62
C PRO A 280 -12.00 29.56 7.82
N LYS A 281 -11.79 28.36 8.36
CA LYS A 281 -10.95 28.07 9.54
C LYS A 281 -9.47 27.83 9.17
N ALA A 282 -9.18 27.82 7.87
CA ALA A 282 -7.88 27.54 7.26
C ALA A 282 -7.33 28.73 6.46
N ARG A 283 -7.82 29.96 6.69
CA ARG A 283 -7.47 31.17 5.93
C ARG A 283 -6.14 31.81 6.34
N ASP A 284 -5.12 31.02 6.63
CA ASP A 284 -3.79 31.50 6.98
C ASP A 284 -2.77 31.44 5.81
N GLY A 285 -3.22 31.09 4.60
CA GLY A 285 -2.38 30.96 3.41
C GLY A 285 -1.47 29.73 3.39
N ARG A 286 -1.63 28.82 4.36
CA ARG A 286 -0.82 27.61 4.49
C ARG A 286 -1.50 26.42 3.83
N ARG A 287 -0.71 25.37 3.59
CA ARG A 287 -1.24 24.06 3.22
C ARG A 287 -1.73 23.37 4.49
N HIS A 288 -2.98 22.95 4.49
CA HIS A 288 -3.56 22.20 5.59
C HIS A 288 -3.56 20.71 5.28
N LEU A 289 -3.47 19.91 6.35
CA LEU A 289 -3.52 18.47 6.28
C LEU A 289 -4.97 17.99 6.32
N LEU A 290 -5.25 16.93 5.61
CA LEU A 290 -6.47 16.15 5.69
C LEU A 290 -6.10 14.79 6.28
N LEU A 291 -6.61 14.48 7.45
CA LEU A 291 -6.46 13.20 8.12
C LEU A 291 -7.67 12.33 7.80
N VAL A 292 -7.44 11.14 7.33
CA VAL A 292 -8.49 10.14 7.06
C VAL A 292 -8.31 8.98 8.03
N GLY A 293 -9.21 8.87 9.00
CA GLY A 293 -9.23 7.81 9.99
C GLY A 293 -10.21 6.71 9.61
N PHE A 294 -9.85 5.48 9.90
CA PHE A 294 -10.71 4.31 9.71
C PHE A 294 -10.37 3.21 10.72
N PRO A 295 -11.36 2.38 11.10
CA PRO A 295 -11.14 1.29 12.04
C PRO A 295 -10.43 0.13 11.35
N ILE A 296 -9.58 -0.57 12.10
CA ILE A 296 -8.87 -1.77 11.65
C ILE A 296 -9.11 -2.93 12.62
N PRO A 297 -9.37 -4.15 12.12
CA PRO A 297 -9.41 -5.36 12.95
C PRO A 297 -8.00 -5.94 13.13
N ALA A 298 -7.84 -6.85 14.08
CA ALA A 298 -6.61 -7.65 14.19
C ALA A 298 -6.54 -8.71 13.07
N HIS A 299 -7.69 -9.33 12.78
CA HIS A 299 -7.82 -10.30 11.71
C HIS A 299 -9.01 -9.97 10.82
N ILE A 300 -8.92 -10.38 9.57
CA ILE A 300 -9.99 -10.19 8.59
C ILE A 300 -11.27 -10.90 9.07
N GLY A 301 -12.38 -10.17 9.07
CA GLY A 301 -13.70 -10.67 9.51
C GLY A 301 -13.97 -10.55 11.01
N GLU A 302 -13.03 -10.02 11.79
CA GLU A 302 -13.24 -9.67 13.20
C GLU A 302 -13.72 -8.24 13.35
N ASP A 303 -14.24 -7.92 14.55
CA ASP A 303 -14.59 -6.54 14.92
C ASP A 303 -13.32 -5.68 15.01
N SER A 304 -13.45 -4.43 14.62
CA SER A 304 -12.35 -3.48 14.70
C SER A 304 -12.00 -3.17 16.16
N HIS A 305 -10.73 -3.07 16.48
CA HIS A 305 -10.24 -2.86 17.85
C HIS A 305 -9.44 -1.57 18.03
N GLU A 306 -9.04 -0.92 16.95
CA GLU A 306 -8.36 0.38 16.99
C GLU A 306 -8.62 1.21 15.73
N MET A 307 -8.34 2.52 15.83
CA MET A 307 -8.36 3.44 14.69
C MET A 307 -6.96 3.61 14.12
N THR A 308 -6.85 3.76 12.81
CA THR A 308 -5.63 4.25 12.16
C THR A 308 -5.91 5.55 11.41
N TRP A 309 -4.89 6.39 11.22
CA TRP A 309 -4.97 7.70 10.57
C TRP A 309 -3.91 7.83 9.47
N GLN A 310 -4.35 8.26 8.28
CA GLN A 310 -3.52 8.47 7.09
C GLN A 310 -3.63 9.91 6.58
#